data_31d9266212935dc17431d1bf981cb4ec
#
_entry.id   31d9266212935dc17431d1bf981cb4ec
#
_cell.length_a   1.000
_cell.length_b   1.000
_cell.length_c   1.000
_cell.angle_alpha   90.00
_cell.angle_beta   90.00
_cell.angle_gamma   90.00
#
_symmetry.space_group_name_H-M   'P 1'
#
loop_
_entity.id
_entity.type
_entity.pdbx_description
1 polymer ?
#
loop_
_entity_poly.entity_id
_entity_poly.type
_entity_poly.pdbx_seq_one_letter_code
_entity_poly.pdbx_strand_id
1 'polypeptide(L)'
;MKLALREAKKAYRLGETPIGCIIVRTRLYDGTVLPEPLVIARGYNRRNTEKSTLAHAEIKAIAKAARVLEDWRLEGCTMYVSLEPCQMCAGALVQSRIDRVVIGAMNPKAGCAGSVLNLLEEPRFNHQVDVTRNVLGEECAAIMTSFFAELCGRKTTQCTQCDTP
;
A
#
# COMPACT_ATOMS: atom_id res chain seq x y z
N MET A 1 -2.23 11.09 -1.26
CA MET A 1 -3.09 10.19 -0.47
C MET A 1 -4.52 10.05 -1.03
N LYS A 2 -5.27 11.10 -1.36
CA LYS A 2 -6.65 10.95 -1.92
C LYS A 2 -6.75 9.98 -3.10
N LEU A 3 -5.74 9.91 -3.97
CA LEU A 3 -5.71 8.94 -5.07
C LEU A 3 -5.49 7.50 -4.57
N ALA A 4 -4.64 7.30 -3.55
CA ALA A 4 -4.46 5.98 -2.93
C ALA A 4 -5.76 5.48 -2.29
N LEU A 5 -6.51 6.36 -1.63
CA LEU A 5 -7.85 6.03 -1.11
C LEU A 5 -8.85 5.66 -2.20
N ARG A 6 -8.77 6.28 -3.40
CA ARG A 6 -9.60 5.86 -4.55
C ARG A 6 -9.26 4.43 -4.99
N GLU A 7 -7.99 4.05 -4.97
CA GLU A 7 -7.58 2.67 -5.25
C GLU A 7 -8.04 1.71 -4.14
N ALA A 8 -7.95 2.10 -2.86
CA ALA A 8 -8.47 1.32 -1.74
C ALA A 8 -9.98 1.03 -1.88
N LYS A 9 -10.77 2.02 -2.33
CA LYS A 9 -12.21 1.83 -2.60
C LYS A 9 -12.47 0.83 -3.72
N LYS A 10 -11.56 0.63 -4.68
CA LYS A 10 -11.70 -0.43 -5.69
C LYS A 10 -11.53 -1.81 -5.06
N ALA A 11 -10.53 -1.99 -4.18
CA ALA A 11 -10.36 -3.22 -3.41
C ALA A 11 -11.62 -3.52 -2.58
N TYR A 12 -12.13 -2.51 -1.85
CA TYR A 12 -13.35 -2.63 -1.04
C TYR A 12 -14.54 -3.20 -1.84
N ARG A 13 -14.79 -2.64 -3.03
CA ARG A 13 -15.90 -3.09 -3.90
C ARG A 13 -15.77 -4.53 -4.37
N LEU A 14 -14.54 -5.06 -4.42
CA LEU A 14 -14.24 -6.45 -4.76
C LEU A 14 -14.29 -7.39 -3.53
N GLY A 15 -14.62 -6.90 -2.35
CA GLY A 15 -14.55 -7.68 -1.11
C GLY A 15 -13.13 -7.97 -0.65
N GLU A 16 -12.16 -7.21 -1.15
CA GLU A 16 -10.76 -7.28 -0.75
C GLU A 16 -10.44 -6.28 0.36
N THR A 17 -9.47 -6.60 1.21
CA THR A 17 -8.97 -5.64 2.20
C THR A 17 -8.65 -4.31 1.51
N PRO A 18 -9.24 -3.17 1.95
CA PRO A 18 -9.24 -1.91 1.22
C PRO A 18 -7.90 -1.18 1.34
N ILE A 19 -6.88 -1.73 0.72
CA ILE A 19 -5.55 -1.14 0.62
C ILE A 19 -5.34 -0.70 -0.82
N GLY A 20 -4.93 0.55 -0.98
CA GLY A 20 -4.61 1.13 -2.26
C GLY A 20 -3.35 1.99 -2.19
N CYS A 21 -2.63 2.04 -3.28
CA CYS A 21 -1.46 2.89 -3.40
C CYS A 21 -1.29 3.47 -4.80
N ILE A 22 -0.50 4.52 -4.88
CA ILE A 22 0.00 5.11 -6.12
C ILE A 22 1.50 5.36 -6.00
N ILE A 23 2.20 5.31 -7.12
CA ILE A 23 3.59 5.76 -7.23
C ILE A 23 3.61 6.96 -8.15
N VAL A 24 4.25 8.03 -7.69
CA VAL A 24 4.48 9.24 -8.47
C VAL A 24 5.99 9.41 -8.69
N ARG A 25 6.36 9.85 -9.89
CA ARG A 25 7.72 10.29 -10.19
C ARG A 25 7.81 11.78 -9.91
N THR A 26 8.80 12.19 -9.12
CA THR A 26 9.03 13.59 -8.74
C THR A 26 10.35 14.12 -9.29
N ARG A 27 11.26 13.22 -9.68
CA ARG A 27 12.61 13.54 -10.17
C ARG A 27 13.04 12.55 -11.25
N LEU A 28 13.81 12.99 -12.22
CA LEU A 28 14.46 12.15 -13.22
C LEU A 28 15.79 11.58 -12.68
N TYR A 29 16.36 10.62 -13.37
CA TYR A 29 17.64 9.99 -12.99
C TYR A 29 18.82 10.96 -13.03
N ASP A 30 18.77 11.99 -13.87
CA ASP A 30 19.76 13.06 -13.93
C ASP A 30 19.65 14.08 -12.79
N GLY A 31 18.71 13.89 -11.87
CA GLY A 31 18.43 14.78 -10.75
C GLY A 31 17.44 15.89 -11.04
N THR A 32 16.99 16.06 -12.28
CA THR A 32 16.00 17.07 -12.67
C THR A 32 14.69 16.87 -11.92
N VAL A 33 14.27 17.87 -11.13
CA VAL A 33 12.98 17.85 -10.42
C VAL A 33 11.87 18.17 -11.42
N LEU A 34 10.83 17.34 -11.44
CA LEU A 34 9.66 17.55 -12.29
C LEU A 34 8.82 18.72 -11.75
N PRO A 35 8.31 19.60 -12.61
CA PRO A 35 7.48 20.74 -12.19
C PRO A 35 6.18 20.27 -11.51
N GLU A 36 5.66 19.12 -11.91
CA GLU A 36 4.52 18.43 -11.27
C GLU A 36 4.80 16.94 -11.11
N PRO A 37 4.40 16.34 -9.98
CA PRO A 37 4.53 14.90 -9.78
C PRO A 37 3.71 14.10 -10.78
N LEU A 38 4.34 13.19 -11.51
CA LEU A 38 3.70 12.34 -12.51
C LEU A 38 3.26 11.02 -11.89
N VAL A 39 1.98 10.69 -11.93
CA VAL A 39 1.47 9.37 -11.49
C VAL A 39 1.86 8.31 -12.51
N ILE A 40 2.80 7.43 -12.16
CA ILE A 40 3.32 6.37 -13.05
C ILE A 40 2.72 5.00 -12.76
N ALA A 41 2.23 4.75 -11.54
CA ALA A 41 1.60 3.47 -11.20
C ALA A 41 0.48 3.63 -10.18
N ARG A 42 -0.47 2.68 -10.24
CA ARG A 42 -1.58 2.51 -9.31
C ARG A 42 -1.72 1.05 -8.95
N GLY A 43 -1.96 0.76 -7.68
CA GLY A 43 -2.18 -0.58 -7.16
C GLY A 43 -3.31 -0.60 -6.14
N TYR A 44 -4.01 -1.71 -6.05
CA TYR A 44 -4.95 -2.01 -4.98
C TYR A 44 -4.91 -3.51 -4.68
N ASN A 45 -5.26 -3.87 -3.46
CA ASN A 45 -5.18 -5.26 -3.00
C ASN A 45 -6.13 -6.17 -3.79
N ARG A 46 -5.63 -7.34 -4.19
CA ARG A 46 -6.36 -8.37 -4.93
C ARG A 46 -5.98 -9.79 -4.50
N ARG A 47 -5.56 -9.93 -3.27
CA ARG A 47 -5.02 -11.20 -2.74
C ARG A 47 -5.99 -12.38 -2.92
N ASN A 48 -7.25 -12.19 -2.58
CA ASN A 48 -8.26 -13.24 -2.69
C ASN A 48 -8.72 -13.43 -4.15
N THR A 49 -8.88 -12.35 -4.89
CA THR A 49 -9.29 -12.35 -6.30
C THR A 49 -8.26 -13.06 -7.18
N GLU A 50 -6.97 -12.81 -6.97
CA GLU A 50 -5.88 -13.40 -7.76
C GLU A 50 -5.32 -14.68 -7.11
N LYS A 51 -5.83 -15.07 -5.93
CA LYS A 51 -5.34 -16.23 -5.13
C LYS A 51 -3.82 -16.20 -4.98
N SER A 52 -3.26 -15.01 -4.74
CA SER A 52 -1.83 -14.77 -4.67
C SER A 52 -1.45 -13.91 -3.48
N THR A 53 -0.55 -14.41 -2.65
CA THR A 53 0.05 -13.65 -1.53
C THR A 53 0.73 -12.38 -2.02
N LEU A 54 1.28 -12.38 -3.23
CA LEU A 54 1.99 -11.24 -3.81
C LEU A 54 1.05 -10.15 -4.34
N ALA A 55 -0.26 -10.38 -4.43
CA ALA A 55 -1.21 -9.43 -5.01
C ALA A 55 -1.60 -8.29 -4.03
N HIS A 56 -0.63 -7.78 -3.26
CA HIS A 56 -0.77 -6.58 -2.46
C HIS A 56 -0.70 -5.33 -3.33
N ALA A 57 -1.34 -4.25 -2.89
CA ALA A 57 -1.40 -2.98 -3.59
C ALA A 57 -0.01 -2.46 -3.97
N GLU A 58 0.91 -2.48 -3.02
CA GLU A 58 2.27 -1.99 -3.14
C GLU A 58 3.07 -2.80 -4.17
N ILE A 59 3.05 -4.14 -4.07
CA ILE A 59 3.76 -5.03 -5.00
C ILE A 59 3.27 -4.81 -6.43
N LYS A 60 1.94 -4.70 -6.62
CA LYS A 60 1.35 -4.44 -7.93
C LYS A 60 1.74 -3.07 -8.48
N ALA A 61 1.84 -2.05 -7.64
CA ALA A 61 2.27 -0.73 -8.06
C ALA A 61 3.76 -0.69 -8.40
N ILE A 62 4.63 -1.32 -7.58
CA ILE A 62 6.07 -1.45 -7.84
C ILE A 62 6.30 -2.12 -9.20
N ALA A 63 5.67 -3.27 -9.44
CA ALA A 63 5.81 -4.00 -10.69
C ALA A 63 5.36 -3.19 -11.93
N LYS A 64 4.32 -2.36 -11.79
CA LYS A 64 3.88 -1.46 -12.86
C LYS A 64 4.83 -0.28 -13.06
N ALA A 65 5.29 0.33 -11.98
CA ALA A 65 6.23 1.46 -12.04
C ALA A 65 7.54 1.04 -12.72
N ALA A 66 8.08 -0.12 -12.35
CA ALA A 66 9.29 -0.69 -12.96
C ALA A 66 9.15 -0.86 -14.48
N ARG A 67 7.98 -1.32 -14.95
CA ARG A 67 7.71 -1.43 -16.40
C ARG A 67 7.62 -0.07 -17.09
N VAL A 68 7.02 0.93 -16.44
CA VAL A 68 6.90 2.29 -17.00
C VAL A 68 8.25 2.99 -17.08
N LEU A 69 9.13 2.71 -16.10
CA LEU A 69 10.48 3.29 -16.05
C LEU A 69 11.50 2.48 -16.86
N GLU A 70 11.13 1.27 -17.29
CA GLU A 70 12.03 0.29 -17.91
C GLU A 70 13.25 -0.03 -17.03
N ASP A 71 13.07 0.12 -15.71
CA ASP A 71 14.10 -0.13 -14.69
C ASP A 71 13.45 -0.72 -13.43
N TRP A 72 14.15 -1.60 -12.73
CA TRP A 72 13.73 -2.12 -11.45
C TRP A 72 13.87 -1.09 -10.31
N ARG A 73 14.73 -0.08 -10.48
CA ARG A 73 14.89 1.01 -9.53
C ARG A 73 13.78 2.04 -9.69
N LEU A 74 13.27 2.48 -8.56
CA LEU A 74 12.24 3.53 -8.49
C LEU A 74 12.81 4.83 -7.91
N GLU A 75 14.06 5.14 -8.26
CA GLU A 75 14.72 6.39 -7.87
C GLU A 75 13.95 7.59 -8.42
N GLY A 76 13.87 8.66 -7.64
CA GLY A 76 13.05 9.83 -7.97
C GLY A 76 11.54 9.60 -7.80
N CYS A 77 11.14 8.51 -7.15
CA CYS A 77 9.74 8.17 -6.96
C CYS A 77 9.30 8.23 -5.49
N THR A 78 8.02 8.57 -5.29
CA THR A 78 7.34 8.52 -4.00
C THR A 78 6.12 7.62 -4.09
N MET A 79 5.97 6.68 -3.14
CA MET A 79 4.75 5.90 -2.98
C MET A 79 3.83 6.56 -1.94
N TYR A 80 2.53 6.61 -2.25
CA TYR A 80 1.48 6.92 -1.29
C TYR A 80 0.66 5.67 -1.08
N VAL A 81 0.55 5.18 0.14
CA VAL A 81 -0.17 3.96 0.50
C VAL A 81 -1.14 4.22 1.64
N SER A 82 -2.37 3.70 1.54
CA SER A 82 -3.44 3.95 2.52
C SER A 82 -3.23 3.25 3.86
N LEU A 83 -2.47 2.16 3.90
CA LEU A 83 -2.13 1.42 5.12
C LEU A 83 -0.62 1.16 5.16
N GLU A 84 -0.04 1.19 6.35
CA GLU A 84 1.37 0.88 6.59
C GLU A 84 1.77 -0.46 5.95
N PRO A 85 2.86 -0.50 5.17
CA PRO A 85 3.33 -1.70 4.49
C PRO A 85 3.71 -2.82 5.47
N CYS A 86 3.32 -4.05 5.12
CA CYS A 86 3.78 -5.25 5.82
C CYS A 86 5.24 -5.57 5.47
N GLN A 87 5.83 -6.59 6.12
CA GLN A 87 7.23 -6.98 5.92
C GLN A 87 7.59 -7.29 4.47
N MET A 88 6.72 -7.95 3.71
CA MET A 88 6.93 -8.23 2.29
C MET A 88 6.99 -6.94 1.46
N CYS A 89 6.04 -6.02 1.68
CA CYS A 89 5.95 -4.78 0.94
C CYS A 89 7.05 -3.81 1.34
N ALA A 90 7.39 -3.69 2.63
CA ALA A 90 8.51 -2.88 3.11
C ALA A 90 9.83 -3.37 2.53
N GLY A 91 10.08 -4.69 2.51
CA GLY A 91 11.24 -5.27 1.85
C GLY A 91 11.30 -4.96 0.36
N ALA A 92 10.17 -5.03 -0.34
CA ALA A 92 10.10 -4.69 -1.77
C ALA A 92 10.37 -3.20 -2.04
N LEU A 93 9.93 -2.30 -1.15
CA LEU A 93 10.22 -0.86 -1.22
C LEU A 93 11.71 -0.57 -1.08
N VAL A 94 12.38 -1.18 -0.10
CA VAL A 94 13.84 -1.08 0.06
C VAL A 94 14.56 -1.62 -1.17
N GLN A 95 14.17 -2.81 -1.66
CA GLN A 95 14.81 -3.44 -2.82
C GLN A 95 14.63 -2.61 -4.10
N SER A 96 13.47 -1.98 -4.28
CA SER A 96 13.19 -1.14 -5.46
C SER A 96 13.88 0.22 -5.43
N ARG A 97 14.63 0.56 -4.38
CA ARG A 97 15.34 1.85 -4.25
C ARG A 97 14.40 3.07 -4.35
N ILE A 98 13.17 2.95 -3.88
CA ILE A 98 12.25 4.08 -3.87
C ILE A 98 12.73 5.15 -2.87
N ASP A 99 12.63 6.44 -3.24
CA ASP A 99 13.14 7.51 -2.40
C ASP A 99 12.27 7.71 -1.15
N ARG A 100 10.94 7.64 -1.30
CA ARG A 100 10.01 8.03 -0.23
C ARG A 100 8.72 7.23 -0.21
N VAL A 101 8.20 7.01 1.01
CA VAL A 101 6.88 6.43 1.24
C VAL A 101 6.05 7.36 2.14
N VAL A 102 4.82 7.66 1.71
CA VAL A 102 3.83 8.43 2.46
C VAL A 102 2.71 7.46 2.88
N ILE A 103 2.54 7.28 4.17
CA ILE A 103 1.63 6.31 4.79
C ILE A 103 0.38 7.01 5.31
N GLY A 104 -0.79 6.44 5.04
CA GLY A 104 -2.06 6.86 5.62
C GLY A 104 -2.20 6.37 7.06
N ALA A 105 -2.91 5.26 7.27
CA ALA A 105 -3.09 4.65 8.58
C ALA A 105 -1.92 3.72 8.96
N MET A 106 -1.59 3.66 10.24
CA MET A 106 -0.63 2.71 10.79
C MET A 106 -1.27 1.33 10.97
N ASN A 107 -0.44 0.28 10.96
CA ASN A 107 -0.87 -1.12 11.10
C ASN A 107 -0.21 -1.80 12.31
N PRO A 108 -0.81 -1.73 13.50
CA PRO A 108 -0.21 -2.27 14.73
C PRO A 108 0.04 -3.78 14.71
N LYS A 109 -0.60 -4.52 13.79
CA LYS A 109 -0.53 -5.99 13.74
C LYS A 109 0.57 -6.52 12.82
N ALA A 110 0.90 -5.78 11.76
CA ALA A 110 1.82 -6.27 10.73
C ALA A 110 2.63 -5.17 10.03
N GLY A 111 2.53 -3.92 10.50
CA GLY A 111 3.23 -2.79 9.90
C GLY A 111 4.74 -2.85 10.12
N CYS A 112 5.49 -2.62 9.06
CA CYS A 112 6.95 -2.68 9.08
C CYS A 112 7.61 -1.36 8.64
N ALA A 113 6.94 -0.24 8.94
CA ALA A 113 7.44 1.11 8.80
C ALA A 113 7.32 1.90 10.12
N GLY A 114 7.47 1.19 11.27
CA GLY A 114 7.48 1.78 12.61
C GLY A 114 6.52 1.15 13.62
N SER A 115 5.48 0.39 13.21
CA SER A 115 4.53 -0.23 14.16
C SER A 115 5.10 -1.48 14.83
N VAL A 116 5.43 -2.53 14.09
CA VAL A 116 5.98 -3.79 14.60
C VAL A 116 7.50 -3.82 14.39
N LEU A 117 7.93 -3.48 13.19
CA LEU A 117 9.32 -3.33 12.79
C LEU A 117 9.49 -2.03 12.02
N ASN A 118 10.73 -1.61 11.80
CA ASN A 118 11.04 -0.48 10.93
C ASN A 118 12.08 -0.89 9.88
N LEU A 119 11.62 -1.56 8.83
CA LEU A 119 12.49 -2.04 7.75
C LEU A 119 12.88 -0.94 6.77
N LEU A 120 12.07 0.13 6.65
CA LEU A 120 12.31 1.21 5.70
C LEU A 120 13.48 2.10 6.10
N GLU A 121 13.73 2.23 7.40
CA GLU A 121 14.76 3.07 7.99
C GLU A 121 15.87 2.23 8.70
N GLU A 122 15.98 0.92 8.40
CA GLU A 122 17.00 0.03 8.99
C GLU A 122 18.39 0.41 8.48
N PRO A 123 19.30 0.92 9.35
CA PRO A 123 20.59 1.50 8.93
C PRO A 123 21.58 0.49 8.34
N ARG A 124 21.39 -0.79 8.62
CA ARG A 124 22.24 -1.88 8.07
C ARG A 124 21.89 -2.24 6.64
N PHE A 125 20.73 -1.81 6.14
CA PHE A 125 20.39 -2.01 4.75
C PHE A 125 21.14 -1.03 3.85
N ASN A 126 21.40 -1.43 2.63
CA ASN A 126 22.09 -0.62 1.62
C ASN A 126 21.22 0.48 0.99
N HIS A 127 19.98 0.65 1.46
CA HIS A 127 19.07 1.72 1.09
C HIS A 127 18.08 1.96 2.22
N GLN A 128 17.85 3.22 2.55
CA GLN A 128 16.84 3.68 3.46
C GLN A 128 15.80 4.48 2.67
N VAL A 129 14.56 4.45 3.14
CA VAL A 129 13.43 5.10 2.49
C VAL A 129 12.91 6.21 3.41
N ASP A 130 12.78 7.44 2.90
CA ASP A 130 12.14 8.51 3.65
C ASP A 130 10.68 8.17 3.96
N VAL A 131 10.25 8.30 5.23
CA VAL A 131 8.92 7.93 5.66
C VAL A 131 8.15 9.11 6.23
N THR A 132 6.98 9.39 5.65
CA THR A 132 5.99 10.30 6.21
C THR A 132 4.75 9.51 6.62
N ARG A 133 4.32 9.66 7.88
CA ARG A 133 3.22 8.88 8.48
C ARG A 133 1.98 9.73 8.73
N ASN A 134 0.82 9.10 8.85
CA ASN A 134 -0.47 9.69 9.25
C ASN A 134 -1.04 10.75 8.29
N VAL A 135 -0.77 10.63 7.00
CA VAL A 135 -1.35 11.54 5.98
C VAL A 135 -2.75 11.07 5.59
N LEU A 136 -3.80 11.81 6.00
CA LEU A 136 -5.20 11.38 5.96
C LEU A 136 -5.39 10.05 6.72
N GLY A 137 -4.75 9.94 7.89
CA GLY A 137 -4.71 8.71 8.67
C GLY A 137 -6.10 8.25 9.14
N GLU A 138 -6.94 9.19 9.57
CA GLU A 138 -8.30 8.90 10.02
C GLU A 138 -9.18 8.35 8.89
N GLU A 139 -9.14 8.97 7.71
CA GLU A 139 -9.89 8.50 6.54
C GLU A 139 -9.40 7.12 6.06
N CYS A 140 -8.08 6.89 6.13
CA CYS A 140 -7.50 5.60 5.81
C CYS A 140 -7.86 4.51 6.84
N ALA A 141 -7.91 4.86 8.13
CA ALA A 141 -8.35 3.95 9.18
C ALA A 141 -9.86 3.65 9.09
N ALA A 142 -10.67 4.67 8.79
CA ALA A 142 -12.12 4.53 8.70
C ALA A 142 -12.54 3.53 7.61
N ILE A 143 -11.93 3.55 6.43
CA ILE A 143 -12.26 2.58 5.37
C ILE A 143 -11.91 1.14 5.77
N MET A 144 -10.84 0.93 6.54
CA MET A 144 -10.46 -0.38 7.08
C MET A 144 -11.47 -0.85 8.12
N THR A 145 -11.84 0.02 9.07
CA THR A 145 -12.81 -0.28 10.13
C THR A 145 -14.17 -0.65 9.54
N SER A 146 -14.67 0.12 8.58
CA SER A 146 -15.94 -0.15 7.89
C SER A 146 -15.93 -1.51 7.20
N PHE A 147 -14.84 -1.84 6.50
CA PHE A 147 -14.71 -3.12 5.80
C PHE A 147 -14.78 -4.32 6.77
N PHE A 148 -14.03 -4.27 7.87
CA PHE A 148 -14.03 -5.37 8.82
C PHE A 148 -15.34 -5.47 9.62
N ALA A 149 -16.01 -4.35 9.92
CA ALA A 149 -17.33 -4.35 10.54
C ALA A 149 -18.37 -5.06 9.64
N GLU A 150 -18.41 -4.74 8.34
CA GLU A 150 -19.30 -5.42 7.39
C GLU A 150 -18.95 -6.91 7.24
N LEU A 151 -17.66 -7.27 7.24
CA LEU A 151 -17.23 -8.66 7.13
C LEU A 151 -17.67 -9.49 8.34
N CYS A 152 -17.58 -8.92 9.55
CA CYS A 152 -18.07 -9.56 10.79
C CYS A 152 -19.60 -9.72 10.77
N GLY A 153 -20.35 -8.69 10.37
CA GLY A 153 -21.80 -8.74 10.26
C GLY A 153 -22.29 -9.84 9.30
N ARG A 154 -21.62 -10.01 8.15
CA ARG A 154 -21.97 -11.08 7.19
C ARG A 154 -21.74 -12.50 7.76
N LYS A 155 -20.69 -12.72 8.56
CA LYS A 155 -20.42 -14.01 9.20
C LYS A 155 -21.47 -14.39 10.23
N THR A 156 -21.98 -13.44 11.00
CA THR A 156 -23.02 -13.66 12.00
C THR A 156 -24.35 -14.06 11.34
N THR A 157 -24.69 -13.48 10.19
CA THR A 157 -25.92 -13.80 9.45
C THR A 157 -25.86 -15.18 8.79
N GLN A 158 -24.69 -15.67 8.41
CA GLN A 158 -24.54 -17.04 7.86
C GLN A 158 -24.58 -18.13 8.93
N CYS A 159 -24.20 -17.84 10.18
CA CYS A 159 -24.24 -18.82 11.28
C CYS A 159 -25.68 -19.07 11.78
N THR A 160 -26.60 -18.10 11.64
CA THR A 160 -28.01 -18.24 12.03
C THR A 160 -28.86 -19.02 11.02
N GLN A 161 -28.35 -19.37 9.85
CA GLN A 161 -29.06 -20.18 8.84
C GLN A 161 -28.74 -21.67 8.90
N CYS A 162 -27.85 -22.10 9.78
CA CYS A 162 -27.50 -23.52 9.97
C CYS A 162 -28.22 -24.22 11.13
N ASP A 163 -29.03 -23.49 11.90
CA ASP A 163 -29.82 -24.03 13.00
C ASP A 163 -31.32 -24.00 12.67
N THR A 164 -31.72 -24.88 11.76
CA THR A 164 -33.13 -25.33 11.68
C THR A 164 -33.11 -26.85 11.43
N PRO A 165 -33.83 -27.61 12.28
CA PRO A 165 -33.80 -29.07 12.28
C PRO A 165 -34.45 -29.68 11.03
#